data_4ed8051092cda460dc2b3b2d45a2757d
#
_entry.id   4ed8051092cda460dc2b3b2d45a2757d
#
_cell.length_a   1.000
_cell.length_b   1.000
_cell.length_c   1.000
_cell.angle_alpha   90.00
_cell.angle_beta   90.00
_cell.angle_gamma   90.00
#
_symmetry.space_group_name_H-M   'P 1'
#
loop_
_entity.id
_entity.type
_entity.pdbx_description
1 polymer ?
#
loop_
_entity_poly.entity_id
_entity_poly.type
_entity_poly.pdbx_seq_one_letter_code
_entity_poly.pdbx_strand_id
1 'polypeptide(L)'
;MSSRLTINMRSVALFGLCTLNALFLGACATPAPPLGAASAPSVAVSPLAGSAPPAGPLAATASSSPAEDALRARAQAELPAYLQTLKTLVGMESGSRDLEGLALLADHVAGRLRSAGMEVQIRQTKAPDFHPQLKGAPLGPMVYATRKGGGSKKVLLIAHMDTVYTKGMGAKQPFRIDGDRAYGLGIADDKQGVALILHVVDLLARAGFTDYAELGVLVNGDEEIGSPGSSAFITQLGSEYDAVLSFEGGGSAAAAGGDIVRLATSSIAIVEMKVTGKASHAGAAPELGRNALYELAHQMLKSRQFGDPAKGLQIHWTVANAGGSRNVIPAEATAIADVRSLTNQDLDLMEAALKKSVQDKLIPDTTIDLSFYRSRPAFVANAASRALAQHAVQVASEINLPLSIRDRATGGGTDAAFAGLRPKGGVLESFGLRGFGSHSNDNEYVLVSNVVPRLHLATRMVMDVGQGRVKW
;
A
#
# COMPACT_ATOMS: atom_id res chain seq x y z
N MET A 1 -48.62 20.36 39.73
CA MET A 1 -48.16 21.76 39.90
C MET A 1 -46.91 21.90 39.01
N SER A 2 -47.03 22.12 37.77
CA SER A 2 -47.32 23.35 36.99
C SER A 2 -46.30 24.47 37.28
N SER A 3 -45.39 24.69 36.38
CA SER A 3 -45.24 25.96 35.67
C SER A 3 -44.22 25.85 34.53
N ARG A 4 -44.77 26.00 33.35
CA ARG A 4 -44.04 26.30 32.10
C ARG A 4 -43.59 27.77 32.14
N LEU A 5 -42.39 28.02 31.57
CA LEU A 5 -42.09 29.39 31.11
C LEU A 5 -41.58 29.34 29.67
N THR A 6 -42.45 29.79 28.79
CA THR A 6 -42.24 30.09 27.36
C THR A 6 -41.83 31.57 27.30
N ILE A 7 -40.75 31.92 26.60
CA ILE A 7 -40.48 33.27 26.15
C ILE A 7 -40.16 33.28 24.67
N ASN A 8 -40.84 34.21 24.01
CA ASN A 8 -41.13 34.42 22.61
C ASN A 8 -39.98 35.13 21.85
N MET A 9 -39.92 34.78 20.56
CA MET A 9 -39.21 35.56 19.53
C MET A 9 -39.78 36.98 19.35
N ARG A 10 -38.94 37.94 19.01
CA ARG A 10 -39.26 38.93 17.96
C ARG A 10 -38.00 39.61 17.38
N SER A 11 -38.00 39.58 16.07
CA SER A 11 -37.10 40.22 15.12
C SER A 11 -37.03 41.75 15.24
N VAL A 12 -35.88 42.35 14.91
CA VAL A 12 -35.83 43.69 14.27
C VAL A 12 -34.68 43.71 13.29
N ALA A 13 -34.99 43.92 12.04
CA ALA A 13 -34.10 44.40 10.98
C ALA A 13 -34.04 45.89 10.96
N LEU A 14 -32.93 46.53 10.62
CA LEU A 14 -32.90 47.76 9.80
C LEU A 14 -31.47 48.15 9.38
N PHE A 15 -31.29 48.23 8.07
CA PHE A 15 -30.62 49.20 7.18
C PHE A 15 -29.47 50.07 7.69
N GLY A 16 -28.41 50.10 6.88
CA GLY A 16 -27.38 51.12 6.87
C GLY A 16 -26.45 51.00 5.66
N LEU A 17 -26.92 51.43 4.48
CA LEU A 17 -26.12 51.67 3.28
C LEU A 17 -25.28 52.93 3.50
N CYS A 18 -23.96 52.89 3.35
CA CYS A 18 -23.14 54.09 3.11
C CYS A 18 -22.15 53.80 1.98
N THR A 19 -22.49 54.39 0.85
CA THR A 19 -21.60 54.64 -0.28
C THR A 19 -20.66 55.80 0.04
N LEU A 20 -19.36 55.65 -0.18
CA LEU A 20 -18.48 56.79 -0.39
C LEU A 20 -17.47 56.51 -1.50
N ASN A 21 -17.40 57.50 -2.35
CA ASN A 21 -16.75 57.59 -3.64
C ASN A 21 -15.21 57.54 -3.60
N ALA A 22 -14.69 57.08 -4.72
CA ALA A 22 -13.31 57.08 -5.15
C ALA A 22 -12.70 58.47 -5.29
N LEU A 23 -11.41 58.55 -5.01
CA LEU A 23 -10.53 59.56 -5.61
C LEU A 23 -9.26 58.86 -6.09
N PHE A 24 -9.12 58.86 -7.41
CA PHE A 24 -7.92 58.47 -8.15
C PHE A 24 -6.77 59.43 -7.85
N LEU A 25 -5.61 58.90 -7.50
CA LEU A 25 -4.31 59.55 -7.77
C LEU A 25 -3.42 58.53 -8.41
N GLY A 26 -3.20 58.71 -9.69
CA GLY A 26 -2.29 57.90 -10.51
C GLY A 26 -0.83 58.21 -10.14
N ALA A 27 -0.07 57.16 -9.94
CA ALA A 27 1.38 57.21 -10.02
C ALA A 27 1.82 56.24 -11.13
N CYS A 28 2.36 56.79 -12.19
CA CYS A 28 3.01 56.07 -13.27
C CYS A 28 4.20 55.28 -12.72
N ALA A 29 4.12 53.97 -12.74
CA ALA A 29 5.27 53.10 -12.58
C ALA A 29 5.65 52.57 -13.99
N THR A 30 6.82 52.94 -14.46
CA THR A 30 7.44 52.42 -15.66
C THR A 30 7.78 50.92 -15.50
N PRO A 31 7.53 50.08 -16.51
CA PRO A 31 7.93 48.66 -16.43
C PRO A 31 9.46 48.55 -16.60
N ALA A 32 10.08 47.75 -15.74
CA ALA A 32 11.47 47.33 -15.86
C ALA A 32 11.63 46.36 -17.05
N PRO A 33 12.79 46.40 -17.76
CA PRO A 33 13.02 45.53 -18.90
C PRO A 33 13.21 44.09 -18.47
N PRO A 34 12.85 43.10 -19.32
CA PRO A 34 13.07 41.67 -19.02
C PRO A 34 14.55 41.32 -18.98
N LEU A 35 14.96 40.63 -17.91
CA LEU A 35 16.26 40.04 -17.80
C LEU A 35 16.44 38.99 -18.92
N GLY A 36 17.49 39.19 -19.74
CA GLY A 36 17.82 38.33 -20.84
C GLY A 36 18.07 36.90 -20.40
N ALA A 37 17.44 35.98 -21.11
CA ALA A 37 17.72 34.56 -21.00
C ALA A 37 19.15 34.27 -21.49
N ALA A 38 20.04 33.87 -20.59
CA ALA A 38 21.32 33.30 -20.92
C ALA A 38 21.10 31.93 -21.58
N SER A 39 21.42 31.85 -22.86
CA SER A 39 21.45 30.60 -23.62
C SER A 39 22.55 29.67 -23.09
N ALA A 40 22.15 28.52 -22.54
CA ALA A 40 23.07 27.44 -22.27
C ALA A 40 23.58 26.83 -23.61
N PRO A 41 24.84 26.42 -23.71
CA PRO A 41 25.36 25.80 -24.92
C PRO A 41 24.72 24.43 -25.14
N SER A 42 24.09 24.24 -26.29
CA SER A 42 23.61 22.95 -26.76
C SER A 42 24.83 22.07 -27.12
N VAL A 43 25.06 21.03 -26.33
CA VAL A 43 25.95 19.94 -26.72
C VAL A 43 25.16 19.05 -27.69
N ALA A 44 25.53 19.11 -28.95
CA ALA A 44 25.01 18.21 -29.96
C ALA A 44 25.55 16.79 -29.68
N VAL A 45 24.69 15.91 -29.21
CA VAL A 45 24.97 14.48 -29.15
C VAL A 45 24.57 13.90 -30.49
N SER A 46 25.56 13.54 -31.29
CA SER A 46 25.38 12.77 -32.53
C SER A 46 24.81 11.38 -32.20
N PRO A 47 23.77 10.90 -32.89
CA PRO A 47 23.28 9.53 -32.68
C PRO A 47 24.30 8.55 -33.29
N LEU A 48 24.91 7.73 -32.44
CA LEU A 48 25.57 6.51 -32.88
C LEU A 48 24.49 5.58 -33.47
N ALA A 49 24.52 5.43 -34.79
CA ALA A 49 23.75 4.44 -35.51
C ALA A 49 24.28 3.04 -35.13
N GLY A 50 23.73 2.45 -34.05
CA GLY A 50 23.84 1.05 -33.78
C GLY A 50 22.81 0.32 -34.60
N SER A 51 23.21 -0.41 -35.61
CA SER A 51 22.36 -1.34 -36.35
C SER A 51 21.81 -2.41 -35.41
N ALA A 52 20.48 -2.42 -35.22
CA ALA A 52 19.79 -3.51 -34.59
C ALA A 52 20.06 -4.82 -35.38
N PRO A 53 20.32 -5.94 -34.70
CA PRO A 53 20.39 -7.22 -35.37
C PRO A 53 19.01 -7.56 -35.97
N PRO A 54 18.92 -8.25 -37.11
CA PRO A 54 17.66 -8.64 -37.71
C PRO A 54 16.89 -9.52 -36.74
N ALA A 55 15.61 -9.23 -36.54
CA ALA A 55 14.69 -10.05 -35.79
C ALA A 55 14.72 -11.48 -36.37
N GLY A 56 15.26 -12.42 -35.61
CA GLY A 56 15.17 -13.83 -35.92
C GLY A 56 13.70 -14.26 -36.01
N PRO A 57 13.39 -15.34 -36.77
CA PRO A 57 12.02 -15.78 -36.89
C PRO A 57 11.43 -16.07 -35.50
N LEU A 58 10.22 -15.52 -35.27
CA LEU A 58 9.42 -15.82 -34.09
C LEU A 58 9.38 -17.33 -33.89
N ALA A 59 9.91 -17.79 -32.74
CA ALA A 59 9.88 -19.19 -32.37
C ALA A 59 8.45 -19.71 -32.49
N ALA A 60 8.31 -20.85 -33.14
CA ALA A 60 7.06 -21.56 -33.33
C ALA A 60 6.35 -21.66 -31.97
N THR A 61 5.07 -21.29 -31.93
CA THR A 61 4.19 -21.46 -30.79
C THR A 61 4.28 -22.90 -30.32
N ALA A 62 4.87 -23.12 -29.12
CA ALA A 62 4.85 -24.41 -28.49
C ALA A 62 3.38 -24.84 -28.37
N SER A 63 3.04 -26.02 -28.88
CA SER A 63 1.67 -26.56 -28.73
C SER A 63 1.40 -26.76 -27.25
N SER A 64 0.36 -26.11 -26.71
CA SER A 64 -0.09 -26.30 -25.34
C SER A 64 -0.42 -27.77 -25.09
N SER A 65 -0.13 -28.26 -23.88
CA SER A 65 -0.56 -29.63 -23.53
C SER A 65 -2.08 -29.70 -23.33
N PRO A 66 -2.73 -30.86 -23.53
CA PRO A 66 -4.16 -31.03 -23.26
C PRO A 66 -4.57 -30.59 -21.83
N ALA A 67 -3.68 -30.72 -20.85
CA ALA A 67 -3.91 -30.30 -19.47
C ALA A 67 -3.91 -28.77 -19.33
N GLU A 68 -3.07 -28.08 -20.09
CA GLU A 68 -3.01 -26.61 -20.14
C GLU A 68 -4.26 -26.02 -20.81
N ASP A 69 -4.69 -26.61 -21.91
CA ASP A 69 -5.92 -26.21 -22.57
C ASP A 69 -7.14 -26.42 -21.67
N ALA A 70 -7.19 -27.52 -20.93
CA ALA A 70 -8.25 -27.77 -19.95
C ALA A 70 -8.24 -26.74 -18.80
N LEU A 71 -7.08 -26.35 -18.28
CA LEU A 71 -6.98 -25.31 -17.25
C LEU A 71 -7.40 -23.95 -17.78
N ARG A 72 -6.98 -23.59 -19.00
CA ARG A 72 -7.38 -22.35 -19.67
C ARG A 72 -8.91 -22.29 -19.85
N ALA A 73 -9.51 -23.37 -20.32
CA ALA A 73 -10.96 -23.44 -20.50
C ALA A 73 -11.70 -23.30 -19.16
N ARG A 74 -11.21 -23.91 -18.09
CA ARG A 74 -11.77 -23.76 -16.74
C ARG A 74 -11.64 -22.32 -16.23
N ALA A 75 -10.48 -21.68 -16.39
CA ALA A 75 -10.28 -20.28 -16.02
C ALA A 75 -11.21 -19.34 -16.81
N GLN A 76 -11.42 -19.62 -18.09
CA GLN A 76 -12.37 -18.86 -18.93
C GLN A 76 -13.83 -19.02 -18.44
N ALA A 77 -14.23 -20.23 -18.10
CA ALA A 77 -15.57 -20.50 -17.58
C ALA A 77 -15.82 -19.88 -16.21
N GLU A 78 -14.75 -19.60 -15.45
CA GLU A 78 -14.82 -18.99 -14.11
C GLU A 78 -15.08 -17.48 -14.12
N LEU A 79 -14.85 -16.79 -15.23
CA LEU A 79 -14.95 -15.33 -15.32
C LEU A 79 -16.26 -14.75 -14.78
N PRO A 80 -17.47 -15.25 -15.13
CA PRO A 80 -18.72 -14.70 -14.60
C PRO A 80 -18.82 -14.84 -13.07
N ALA A 81 -18.43 -15.98 -12.53
CA ALA A 81 -18.43 -16.24 -11.09
C ALA A 81 -17.42 -15.36 -10.35
N TYR A 82 -16.22 -15.17 -10.92
CA TYR A 82 -15.22 -14.25 -10.41
C TYR A 82 -15.75 -12.81 -10.31
N LEU A 83 -16.36 -12.30 -11.38
CA LEU A 83 -16.91 -10.94 -11.40
C LEU A 83 -18.03 -10.76 -10.36
N GLN A 84 -18.86 -11.80 -10.16
CA GLN A 84 -19.87 -11.77 -9.11
C GLN A 84 -19.26 -11.78 -7.70
N THR A 85 -18.21 -12.56 -7.48
CA THR A 85 -17.43 -12.53 -6.20
C THR A 85 -16.83 -11.15 -5.98
N LEU A 86 -16.16 -10.59 -6.98
CA LEU A 86 -15.55 -9.26 -6.90
C LEU A 86 -16.59 -8.17 -6.58
N LYS A 87 -17.76 -8.21 -7.25
CA LYS A 87 -18.87 -7.32 -6.94
C LYS A 87 -19.34 -7.44 -5.49
N THR A 88 -19.42 -8.66 -4.96
CA THR A 88 -19.83 -8.92 -3.58
C THR A 88 -18.80 -8.34 -2.60
N LEU A 89 -17.50 -8.61 -2.81
CA LEU A 89 -16.43 -8.12 -1.95
C LEU A 89 -16.33 -6.58 -1.96
N VAL A 90 -16.47 -5.96 -3.15
CA VAL A 90 -16.48 -4.48 -3.28
C VAL A 90 -17.70 -3.87 -2.57
N GLY A 91 -18.85 -4.54 -2.60
CA GLY A 91 -20.06 -4.09 -1.90
C GLY A 91 -19.98 -4.19 -0.37
N MET A 92 -18.99 -4.90 0.18
CA MET A 92 -18.75 -5.00 1.62
C MET A 92 -17.68 -3.97 2.00
N GLU A 93 -18.07 -2.88 2.66
CA GLU A 93 -17.11 -1.87 3.14
C GLU A 93 -16.21 -2.48 4.21
N SER A 94 -14.92 -2.19 4.13
CA SER A 94 -13.88 -2.81 4.97
C SER A 94 -12.70 -1.88 5.23
N GLY A 95 -12.98 -0.61 5.53
CA GLY A 95 -11.91 0.31 5.95
C GLY A 95 -11.15 -0.24 7.16
N SER A 96 -9.84 -0.05 7.25
CA SER A 96 -9.00 -0.62 8.32
C SER A 96 -9.46 -0.27 9.74
N ARG A 97 -10.31 0.75 9.89
CA ARG A 97 -10.91 1.17 11.18
C ARG A 97 -12.37 0.71 11.34
N ASP A 98 -12.98 0.11 10.33
CA ASP A 98 -14.33 -0.45 10.38
C ASP A 98 -14.27 -1.92 10.80
N LEU A 99 -14.11 -2.15 12.12
CA LEU A 99 -13.97 -3.51 12.65
C LEU A 99 -15.21 -4.37 12.41
N GLU A 100 -16.40 -3.77 12.33
CA GLU A 100 -17.65 -4.47 12.02
C GLU A 100 -17.66 -4.95 10.56
N GLY A 101 -17.33 -4.05 9.60
CA GLY A 101 -17.24 -4.39 8.18
C GLY A 101 -16.17 -5.43 7.91
N LEU A 102 -15.00 -5.32 8.57
CA LEU A 102 -13.92 -6.30 8.46
C LEU A 102 -14.31 -7.67 9.03
N ALA A 103 -15.06 -7.72 10.14
CA ALA A 103 -15.53 -8.99 10.70
C ALA A 103 -16.52 -9.68 9.74
N LEU A 104 -17.47 -8.94 9.16
CA LEU A 104 -18.42 -9.48 8.17
C LEU A 104 -17.70 -9.99 6.92
N LEU A 105 -16.71 -9.26 6.43
CA LEU A 105 -15.91 -9.67 5.27
C LEU A 105 -15.07 -10.91 5.58
N ALA A 106 -14.45 -10.97 6.76
CA ALA A 106 -13.71 -12.15 7.22
C ALA A 106 -14.61 -13.40 7.31
N ASP A 107 -15.82 -13.27 7.84
CA ASP A 107 -16.79 -14.37 7.89
C ASP A 107 -17.18 -14.83 6.47
N HIS A 108 -17.39 -13.91 5.54
CA HIS A 108 -17.67 -14.23 4.14
C HIS A 108 -16.52 -15.00 3.47
N VAL A 109 -15.28 -14.50 3.59
CA VAL A 109 -14.08 -15.15 3.05
C VAL A 109 -13.88 -16.54 3.68
N ALA A 110 -14.01 -16.64 5.01
CA ALA A 110 -13.92 -17.90 5.73
C ALA A 110 -14.98 -18.92 5.27
N GLY A 111 -16.21 -18.48 5.06
CA GLY A 111 -17.30 -19.31 4.55
C GLY A 111 -16.98 -19.88 3.16
N ARG A 112 -16.46 -19.06 2.25
CA ARG A 112 -16.03 -19.47 0.91
C ARG A 112 -14.91 -20.51 0.97
N LEU A 113 -13.86 -20.29 1.79
CA LEU A 113 -12.75 -21.21 1.94
C LEU A 113 -13.16 -22.55 2.56
N ARG A 114 -14.07 -22.53 3.56
CA ARG A 114 -14.66 -23.78 4.11
C ARG A 114 -15.43 -24.57 3.05
N SER A 115 -16.23 -23.88 2.24
CA SER A 115 -17.00 -24.52 1.15
C SER A 115 -16.10 -25.15 0.09
N ALA A 116 -14.87 -24.63 -0.07
CA ALA A 116 -13.82 -25.23 -0.93
C ALA A 116 -13.01 -26.33 -0.25
N GLY A 117 -13.39 -26.76 0.95
CA GLY A 117 -12.76 -27.88 1.67
C GLY A 117 -11.47 -27.52 2.43
N MET A 118 -11.30 -26.25 2.83
CA MET A 118 -10.18 -25.82 3.67
C MET A 118 -10.55 -25.84 5.16
N GLU A 119 -9.56 -26.14 6.01
CA GLU A 119 -9.63 -25.89 7.46
C GLU A 119 -9.39 -24.41 7.71
N VAL A 120 -10.35 -23.69 8.34
CA VAL A 120 -10.32 -22.23 8.43
C VAL A 120 -10.37 -21.75 9.87
N GLN A 121 -9.47 -20.84 10.21
CA GLN A 121 -9.42 -20.10 11.47
C GLN A 121 -9.60 -18.59 11.18
N ILE A 122 -10.48 -17.94 11.95
CA ILE A 122 -10.54 -16.47 12.02
C ILE A 122 -9.80 -16.07 13.31
N ARG A 123 -8.75 -15.27 13.17
CA ARG A 123 -7.89 -14.85 14.28
C ARG A 123 -8.11 -13.36 14.53
N GLN A 124 -8.50 -13.01 15.75
CA GLN A 124 -8.59 -11.63 16.18
C GLN A 124 -7.17 -11.06 16.36
N THR A 125 -6.99 -9.82 15.96
CA THR A 125 -5.71 -9.13 16.03
C THR A 125 -5.77 -7.85 16.83
N LYS A 126 -4.64 -7.43 17.34
CA LYS A 126 -4.47 -6.13 17.99
C LYS A 126 -3.09 -5.55 17.66
N ALA A 127 -3.00 -4.23 17.66
CA ALA A 127 -1.72 -3.56 17.55
C ALA A 127 -0.83 -3.85 18.77
N PRO A 128 0.51 -3.86 18.61
CA PRO A 128 1.41 -3.90 19.75
C PRO A 128 1.22 -2.68 20.67
N ASP A 129 1.41 -2.86 21.97
CA ASP A 129 1.25 -1.77 22.94
C ASP A 129 2.25 -0.62 22.71
N PHE A 130 3.40 -0.92 22.10
CA PHE A 130 4.43 0.07 21.75
C PHE A 130 4.18 0.76 20.39
N HIS A 131 3.12 0.41 19.67
CA HIS A 131 2.79 1.10 18.41
C HIS A 131 2.44 2.57 18.70
N PRO A 132 3.09 3.54 18.02
CA PRO A 132 2.97 4.95 18.40
C PRO A 132 1.53 5.47 18.38
N GLN A 133 0.76 5.10 17.37
CA GLN A 133 -0.59 5.61 17.14
C GLN A 133 -1.71 4.68 17.58
N LEU A 134 -1.47 3.36 17.65
CA LEU A 134 -2.52 2.35 17.86
C LEU A 134 -2.54 1.76 19.27
N LYS A 135 -1.39 1.71 19.96
CA LYS A 135 -1.24 1.40 21.40
C LYS A 135 -2.15 0.27 21.91
N GLY A 136 -2.04 -0.92 21.34
CA GLY A 136 -2.85 -2.08 21.76
C GLY A 136 -4.29 -2.10 21.26
N ALA A 137 -4.70 -1.16 20.40
CA ALA A 137 -6.05 -1.12 19.84
C ALA A 137 -6.40 -2.43 19.10
N PRO A 138 -7.67 -2.88 19.16
CA PRO A 138 -8.15 -3.97 18.33
C PRO A 138 -8.06 -3.59 16.85
N LEU A 139 -7.76 -4.58 16.01
CA LEU A 139 -7.61 -4.43 14.55
C LEU A 139 -8.53 -5.40 13.82
N GLY A 140 -8.62 -5.26 12.50
CA GLY A 140 -9.33 -6.19 11.66
C GLY A 140 -8.81 -7.63 11.85
N PRO A 141 -9.69 -8.64 11.84
CA PRO A 141 -9.28 -10.03 11.99
C PRO A 141 -8.49 -10.49 10.77
N MET A 142 -7.74 -11.59 10.91
CA MET A 142 -7.17 -12.32 9.77
C MET A 142 -7.85 -13.68 9.59
N VAL A 143 -8.04 -14.09 8.35
CA VAL A 143 -8.54 -15.41 7.97
C VAL A 143 -7.34 -16.25 7.53
N TYR A 144 -7.06 -17.33 8.26
CA TYR A 144 -6.04 -18.29 7.89
C TYR A 144 -6.68 -19.62 7.57
N ALA A 145 -6.39 -20.16 6.40
CA ALA A 145 -6.96 -21.43 5.96
C ALA A 145 -5.88 -22.36 5.40
N THR A 146 -6.03 -23.64 5.64
CA THR A 146 -5.10 -24.66 5.14
C THR A 146 -5.84 -25.85 4.55
N ARG A 147 -5.22 -26.49 3.56
CA ARG A 147 -5.62 -27.80 3.05
C ARG A 147 -4.38 -28.66 2.84
N LYS A 148 -4.34 -29.81 3.47
CA LYS A 148 -3.26 -30.79 3.29
C LYS A 148 -3.45 -31.57 1.99
N GLY A 149 -2.35 -31.96 1.39
CA GLY A 149 -2.30 -32.78 0.17
C GLY A 149 -1.28 -33.90 0.27
N GLY A 150 -1.01 -34.55 -0.87
CA GLY A 150 -0.09 -35.68 -0.96
C GLY A 150 1.31 -35.31 -1.50
N GLY A 151 1.55 -34.07 -1.88
CA GLY A 151 2.82 -33.59 -2.42
C GLY A 151 3.84 -33.24 -1.34
N SER A 152 4.96 -32.63 -1.74
CA SER A 152 6.09 -32.36 -0.85
C SER A 152 6.31 -30.87 -0.54
N LYS A 153 5.68 -29.95 -1.28
CA LYS A 153 5.88 -28.51 -1.17
C LYS A 153 4.69 -27.81 -0.57
N LYS A 154 4.94 -26.79 0.26
CA LYS A 154 3.92 -25.93 0.83
C LYS A 154 3.83 -24.63 0.05
N VAL A 155 2.63 -24.22 -0.31
CA VAL A 155 2.34 -22.95 -1.04
C VAL A 155 1.41 -22.09 -0.22
N LEU A 156 1.78 -20.83 0.01
CA LEU A 156 0.97 -19.84 0.71
C LEU A 156 0.51 -18.75 -0.27
N LEU A 157 -0.77 -18.44 -0.22
CA LEU A 157 -1.39 -17.32 -0.94
C LEU A 157 -1.77 -16.24 0.08
N ILE A 158 -1.32 -15.00 -0.12
CA ILE A 158 -1.62 -13.89 0.79
C ILE A 158 -2.27 -12.73 0.05
N ALA A 159 -3.25 -12.09 0.69
CA ALA A 159 -3.94 -10.87 0.26
C ALA A 159 -4.45 -10.14 1.49
N HIS A 160 -4.90 -8.89 1.34
CA HIS A 160 -5.56 -8.18 2.41
C HIS A 160 -6.99 -7.80 2.05
N MET A 161 -7.84 -7.66 3.07
CA MET A 161 -9.26 -7.34 2.89
C MET A 161 -9.64 -5.95 3.38
N ASP A 162 -8.75 -5.29 4.12
CA ASP A 162 -8.97 -3.91 4.54
C ASP A 162 -8.67 -2.93 3.40
N THR A 163 -9.14 -1.70 3.55
CA THR A 163 -9.00 -0.63 2.57
C THR A 163 -8.78 0.71 3.29
N VAL A 164 -8.25 1.71 2.59
CA VAL A 164 -8.11 3.09 3.11
C VAL A 164 -9.44 3.84 3.24
N TYR A 165 -10.54 3.30 2.69
CA TYR A 165 -11.81 4.01 2.57
C TYR A 165 -12.62 3.94 3.86
N THR A 166 -13.26 5.06 4.22
CA THR A 166 -14.12 5.13 5.40
C THR A 166 -15.54 4.65 5.10
N LYS A 167 -16.24 4.17 6.13
CA LYS A 167 -17.63 3.69 6.05
C LYS A 167 -18.55 4.72 5.39
N GLY A 168 -19.41 4.30 4.47
CA GLY A 168 -20.35 5.13 3.70
C GLY A 168 -19.81 5.68 2.39
N MET A 169 -18.52 5.50 2.08
CA MET A 169 -17.96 5.95 0.80
C MET A 169 -18.39 5.06 -0.36
N GLY A 170 -18.61 3.76 -0.15
CA GLY A 170 -19.03 2.81 -1.18
C GLY A 170 -20.36 3.17 -1.86
N ALA A 171 -21.26 3.83 -1.14
CA ALA A 171 -22.52 4.31 -1.73
C ALA A 171 -22.32 5.35 -2.84
N LYS A 172 -21.21 6.09 -2.83
CA LYS A 172 -20.85 7.09 -3.85
C LYS A 172 -20.15 6.48 -5.06
N GLN A 173 -19.54 5.31 -4.88
CA GLN A 173 -18.82 4.57 -5.91
C GLN A 173 -19.18 3.08 -5.90
N PRO A 174 -20.42 2.72 -6.28
CA PRO A 174 -20.84 1.33 -6.36
C PRO A 174 -20.05 0.59 -7.43
N PHE A 175 -19.93 -0.73 -7.26
CA PHE A 175 -19.35 -1.59 -8.30
C PHE A 175 -20.05 -1.37 -9.65
N ARG A 176 -19.27 -1.13 -10.69
CA ARG A 176 -19.75 -1.03 -12.08
C ARG A 176 -18.71 -1.56 -13.05
N ILE A 177 -19.16 -2.04 -14.18
CA ILE A 177 -18.30 -2.42 -15.30
C ILE A 177 -18.59 -1.46 -16.46
N ASP A 178 -17.52 -0.93 -17.04
CA ASP A 178 -17.56 -0.07 -18.22
C ASP A 178 -16.46 -0.52 -19.20
N GLY A 179 -16.87 -1.15 -20.28
CA GLY A 179 -15.96 -1.81 -21.21
C GLY A 179 -15.08 -2.85 -20.51
N ASP A 180 -13.77 -2.69 -20.61
CA ASP A 180 -12.78 -3.58 -19.98
C ASP A 180 -12.42 -3.20 -18.53
N ARG A 181 -13.13 -2.25 -17.90
CA ARG A 181 -12.83 -1.77 -16.57
C ARG A 181 -13.94 -2.11 -15.59
N ALA A 182 -13.58 -2.79 -14.49
CA ALA A 182 -14.43 -2.94 -13.33
C ALA A 182 -13.99 -1.96 -12.26
N TYR A 183 -14.91 -1.08 -11.84
CA TYR A 183 -14.67 0.00 -10.87
C TYR A 183 -15.28 -0.33 -9.52
N GLY A 184 -14.67 0.19 -8.46
CA GLY A 184 -15.19 0.15 -7.10
C GLY A 184 -14.10 0.49 -6.09
N LEU A 185 -14.47 0.87 -4.87
CA LEU A 185 -13.51 1.19 -3.82
C LEU A 185 -12.85 -0.07 -3.26
N GLY A 186 -11.51 -0.06 -3.19
CA GLY A 186 -10.72 -1.21 -2.76
C GLY A 186 -10.70 -2.36 -3.78
N ILE A 187 -11.16 -2.11 -5.03
CA ILE A 187 -11.22 -3.16 -6.05
C ILE A 187 -9.83 -3.56 -6.54
N ALA A 188 -8.90 -2.59 -6.66
CA ALA A 188 -7.52 -2.84 -7.08
C ALA A 188 -6.60 -3.13 -5.90
N ASP A 189 -7.00 -2.69 -4.69
CA ASP A 189 -6.23 -2.73 -3.46
C ASP A 189 -7.12 -3.12 -2.26
N ASP A 190 -7.29 -4.44 -1.88
CA ASP A 190 -6.81 -5.62 -2.63
C ASP A 190 -7.92 -6.68 -2.79
N LYS A 191 -9.19 -6.23 -2.93
CA LYS A 191 -10.34 -7.14 -3.06
C LYS A 191 -10.26 -8.03 -4.30
N GLN A 192 -9.58 -7.60 -5.37
CA GLN A 192 -9.30 -8.42 -6.53
C GLN A 192 -8.36 -9.59 -6.19
N GLY A 193 -7.37 -9.37 -5.35
CA GLY A 193 -6.45 -10.42 -4.88
C GLY A 193 -7.17 -11.44 -4.02
N VAL A 194 -8.00 -10.99 -3.09
CA VAL A 194 -8.89 -11.87 -2.31
C VAL A 194 -9.77 -12.70 -3.23
N ALA A 195 -10.42 -12.08 -4.24
CA ALA A 195 -11.24 -12.80 -5.21
C ALA A 195 -10.43 -13.82 -6.01
N LEU A 196 -9.22 -13.47 -6.48
CA LEU A 196 -8.35 -14.40 -7.21
C LEU A 196 -8.00 -15.63 -6.35
N ILE A 197 -7.61 -15.43 -5.10
CA ILE A 197 -7.29 -16.53 -4.18
C ILE A 197 -8.48 -17.46 -4.02
N LEU A 198 -9.69 -16.93 -3.78
CA LEU A 198 -10.89 -17.75 -3.63
C LEU A 198 -11.15 -18.61 -4.86
N HIS A 199 -11.03 -18.05 -6.07
CA HIS A 199 -11.26 -18.77 -7.32
C HIS A 199 -10.12 -19.71 -7.70
N VAL A 200 -8.86 -19.41 -7.32
CA VAL A 200 -7.74 -20.38 -7.44
C VAL A 200 -8.00 -21.62 -6.59
N VAL A 201 -8.42 -21.41 -5.33
CA VAL A 201 -8.76 -22.53 -4.41
C VAL A 201 -9.93 -23.35 -4.95
N ASP A 202 -10.98 -22.70 -5.46
CA ASP A 202 -12.14 -23.36 -6.09
C ASP A 202 -11.73 -24.20 -7.33
N LEU A 203 -10.87 -23.64 -8.20
CA LEU A 203 -10.38 -24.35 -9.39
C LEU A 203 -9.56 -25.58 -9.02
N LEU A 204 -8.67 -25.47 -8.05
CA LEU A 204 -7.86 -26.60 -7.55
C LEU A 204 -8.74 -27.66 -6.89
N ALA A 205 -9.76 -27.26 -6.12
CA ALA A 205 -10.70 -28.17 -5.49
C ALA A 205 -11.52 -28.96 -6.51
N ARG A 206 -12.10 -28.26 -7.51
CA ARG A 206 -12.86 -28.91 -8.60
C ARG A 206 -12.01 -29.75 -9.54
N ALA A 207 -10.70 -29.44 -9.62
CA ALA A 207 -9.74 -30.28 -10.35
C ALA A 207 -9.31 -31.54 -9.56
N GLY A 208 -9.68 -31.64 -8.28
CA GLY A 208 -9.18 -32.69 -7.39
C GLY A 208 -7.66 -32.61 -7.18
N PHE A 209 -7.05 -31.44 -7.37
CA PHE A 209 -5.61 -31.29 -7.28
C PHE A 209 -5.14 -31.24 -5.83
N THR A 210 -4.25 -32.17 -5.47
CA THR A 210 -3.71 -32.34 -4.11
C THR A 210 -2.18 -32.54 -4.08
N ASP A 211 -1.48 -32.31 -5.21
CA ASP A 211 -0.04 -32.52 -5.32
C ASP A 211 0.78 -31.37 -4.68
N TYR A 212 0.41 -30.98 -3.47
CA TYR A 212 1.17 -30.11 -2.57
C TYR A 212 1.18 -30.76 -1.18
N ALA A 213 2.16 -30.46 -0.33
CA ALA A 213 2.12 -30.88 1.07
C ALA A 213 1.03 -30.11 1.85
N GLU A 214 0.93 -28.79 1.60
CA GLU A 214 -0.06 -27.92 2.18
C GLU A 214 -0.30 -26.69 1.29
N LEU A 215 -1.56 -26.39 1.02
CA LEU A 215 -1.99 -25.12 0.46
C LEU A 215 -2.50 -24.24 1.61
N GLY A 216 -1.84 -23.11 1.84
CA GLY A 216 -2.22 -22.10 2.82
C GLY A 216 -2.82 -20.87 2.14
N VAL A 217 -3.77 -20.23 2.81
CA VAL A 217 -4.34 -18.93 2.44
C VAL A 217 -4.32 -18.05 3.69
N LEU A 218 -3.83 -16.84 3.56
CA LEU A 218 -3.94 -15.80 4.58
C LEU A 218 -4.57 -14.55 3.96
N VAL A 219 -5.65 -14.07 4.57
CA VAL A 219 -6.28 -12.78 4.24
C VAL A 219 -6.35 -11.97 5.52
N ASN A 220 -5.55 -10.91 5.63
CA ASN A 220 -5.50 -10.05 6.81
C ASN A 220 -6.35 -8.78 6.65
N GLY A 221 -6.64 -8.11 7.73
CA GLY A 221 -7.52 -6.94 7.80
C GLY A 221 -6.82 -5.70 8.40
N ASP A 222 -5.49 -5.58 8.23
CA ASP A 222 -4.70 -4.48 8.79
C ASP A 222 -3.50 -4.09 7.93
N GLU A 223 -3.51 -4.44 6.63
CA GLU A 223 -2.42 -4.14 5.70
C GLU A 223 -2.24 -2.63 5.52
N GLU A 224 -3.28 -1.91 5.24
CA GLU A 224 -3.31 -0.48 4.93
C GLU A 224 -2.80 0.42 6.07
N ILE A 225 -2.71 -0.14 7.27
CA ILE A 225 -2.14 0.52 8.44
C ILE A 225 -0.79 -0.08 8.87
N GLY A 226 -0.14 -0.87 7.99
CA GLY A 226 1.20 -1.42 8.17
C GLY A 226 1.26 -2.80 8.81
N SER A 227 0.17 -3.56 8.80
CA SER A 227 0.07 -4.93 9.31
C SER A 227 0.51 -5.12 10.77
N PRO A 228 0.20 -4.18 11.70
CA PRO A 228 0.76 -4.24 13.05
C PRO A 228 0.28 -5.46 13.85
N GLY A 229 -0.88 -6.04 13.50
CA GLY A 229 -1.41 -7.24 14.15
C GLY A 229 -1.07 -8.54 13.43
N SER A 230 -0.87 -8.50 12.11
CA SER A 230 -0.65 -9.69 11.27
C SER A 230 0.81 -9.96 10.95
N SER A 231 1.68 -8.96 10.96
CA SER A 231 3.08 -9.03 10.50
C SER A 231 3.91 -10.18 11.10
N ALA A 232 3.78 -10.41 12.41
CA ALA A 232 4.51 -11.50 13.08
C ALA A 232 4.08 -12.87 12.56
N PHE A 233 2.77 -13.06 12.31
CA PHE A 233 2.24 -14.31 11.80
C PHE A 233 2.60 -14.50 10.31
N ILE A 234 2.57 -13.43 9.49
CA ILE A 234 3.05 -13.47 8.11
C ILE A 234 4.54 -13.87 8.06
N THR A 235 5.36 -13.30 8.94
CA THR A 235 6.79 -13.65 9.04
C THR A 235 6.99 -15.12 9.43
N GLN A 236 6.20 -15.63 10.36
CA GLN A 236 6.22 -17.04 10.73
C GLN A 236 5.87 -17.92 9.53
N LEU A 237 4.76 -17.64 8.85
CA LEU A 237 4.33 -18.42 7.68
C LEU A 237 5.40 -18.38 6.56
N GLY A 238 6.02 -17.22 6.30
CA GLY A 238 7.13 -17.11 5.35
C GLY A 238 8.26 -18.10 5.62
N SER A 239 8.53 -18.41 6.91
CA SER A 239 9.54 -19.40 7.31
C SER A 239 9.10 -20.88 7.21
N GLU A 240 7.81 -21.14 6.96
CA GLU A 240 7.23 -22.49 6.92
C GLU A 240 6.90 -22.94 5.50
N TYR A 241 6.63 -22.02 4.57
CA TYR A 241 6.18 -22.30 3.22
C TYR A 241 7.32 -22.24 2.20
N ASP A 242 7.29 -23.17 1.21
CA ASP A 242 8.29 -23.24 0.14
C ASP A 242 8.09 -22.15 -0.92
N ALA A 243 6.86 -21.66 -1.08
CA ALA A 243 6.54 -20.49 -1.91
C ALA A 243 5.44 -19.66 -1.26
N VAL A 244 5.58 -18.33 -1.35
CA VAL A 244 4.54 -17.35 -0.97
C VAL A 244 4.21 -16.51 -2.20
N LEU A 245 2.93 -16.46 -2.56
CA LEU A 245 2.40 -15.60 -3.62
C LEU A 245 1.53 -14.52 -2.98
N SER A 246 1.93 -13.25 -3.12
CA SER A 246 1.21 -12.08 -2.62
C SER A 246 0.38 -11.47 -3.75
N PHE A 247 -0.92 -11.34 -3.54
CA PHE A 247 -1.89 -11.03 -4.58
C PHE A 247 -2.21 -9.55 -4.72
N GLU A 248 -1.32 -8.70 -4.27
CA GLU A 248 -1.36 -7.26 -4.56
C GLU A 248 -1.45 -6.96 -6.05
N GLY A 249 -1.91 -5.77 -6.41
CA GLY A 249 -2.11 -5.37 -7.79
C GLY A 249 -0.88 -5.54 -8.69
N GLY A 250 -1.04 -6.29 -9.79
CA GLY A 250 -0.01 -6.64 -10.77
C GLY A 250 0.23 -5.62 -11.86
N GLY A 251 -0.16 -4.35 -11.67
CA GLY A 251 0.00 -3.28 -12.66
C GLY A 251 0.51 -1.98 -12.06
N SER A 252 1.04 -1.08 -12.89
CA SER A 252 1.27 0.31 -12.52
C SER A 252 0.90 1.21 -13.68
N ALA A 253 0.38 2.42 -13.40
CA ALA A 253 0.05 3.42 -14.41
C ALA A 253 1.26 3.84 -15.28
N ALA A 254 2.47 3.72 -14.74
CA ALA A 254 3.72 4.04 -15.44
C ALA A 254 4.22 2.91 -16.36
N ALA A 255 3.66 1.71 -16.25
CA ALA A 255 4.03 0.59 -17.10
C ALA A 255 3.22 0.63 -18.40
N ALA A 256 3.71 1.30 -19.40
CA ALA A 256 3.16 1.33 -20.77
C ALA A 256 3.18 -0.06 -21.44
N GLY A 257 2.92 -1.14 -20.72
CA GLY A 257 2.86 -2.46 -21.33
C GLY A 257 2.95 -3.62 -20.36
N GLY A 258 1.88 -4.36 -20.26
CA GLY A 258 1.87 -5.69 -19.70
C GLY A 258 1.74 -5.78 -18.19
N ASP A 259 1.66 -7.00 -17.76
CA ASP A 259 1.59 -7.42 -16.38
C ASP A 259 2.96 -7.40 -15.73
N ILE A 260 2.97 -7.23 -14.42
CA ILE A 260 4.22 -7.27 -13.65
C ILE A 260 4.11 -8.21 -12.46
N VAL A 261 5.28 -8.67 -12.00
CA VAL A 261 5.52 -9.22 -10.67
C VAL A 261 6.69 -8.47 -10.06
N ARG A 262 6.73 -8.34 -8.73
CA ARG A 262 7.74 -7.58 -8.02
C ARG A 262 8.64 -8.47 -7.18
N LEU A 263 9.91 -8.11 -7.17
CA LEU A 263 10.96 -8.70 -6.34
C LEU A 263 11.51 -7.73 -5.29
N ALA A 264 10.89 -6.55 -5.18
CA ALA A 264 11.28 -5.54 -4.20
C ALA A 264 10.09 -4.63 -3.85
N THR A 265 9.95 -4.29 -2.57
CA THR A 265 9.07 -3.22 -2.06
C THR A 265 9.83 -2.36 -1.06
N SER A 266 9.38 -1.12 -0.84
CA SER A 266 10.05 -0.20 0.07
C SER A 266 9.79 -0.54 1.54
N SER A 267 10.76 -0.22 2.38
CA SER A 267 10.54 -0.14 3.82
C SER A 267 9.83 1.16 4.19
N ILE A 268 9.10 1.13 5.30
CA ILE A 268 8.31 2.25 5.80
C ILE A 268 8.60 2.43 7.29
N ALA A 269 8.84 3.67 7.71
CA ALA A 269 8.88 4.01 9.12
C ALA A 269 8.08 5.29 9.41
N ILE A 270 7.55 5.37 10.62
CA ILE A 270 6.88 6.53 11.18
C ILE A 270 7.84 7.16 12.18
N VAL A 271 8.07 8.46 12.04
CA VAL A 271 8.84 9.24 13.00
C VAL A 271 7.91 10.20 13.72
N GLU A 272 7.88 10.13 15.04
CA GLU A 272 7.18 11.11 15.86
C GLU A 272 8.21 11.94 16.63
N MET A 273 8.05 13.24 16.63
CA MET A 273 8.85 14.19 17.39
C MET A 273 7.95 15.03 18.29
N LYS A 274 8.23 15.01 19.59
CA LYS A 274 7.62 15.91 20.56
C LYS A 274 8.70 16.80 21.12
N VAL A 275 8.46 18.12 21.07
CA VAL A 275 9.29 19.14 21.69
C VAL A 275 8.53 19.72 22.87
N THR A 276 9.20 19.74 24.02
CA THR A 276 8.72 20.39 25.25
C THR A 276 9.63 21.58 25.58
N GLY A 277 9.03 22.74 25.68
CA GLY A 277 9.66 23.99 26.04
C GLY A 277 9.00 24.62 27.27
N LYS A 278 8.80 25.96 27.26
CA LYS A 278 8.20 26.71 28.36
C LYS A 278 7.32 27.82 27.85
N ALA A 279 6.10 27.90 28.35
CA ALA A 279 5.18 29.01 28.01
C ALA A 279 5.62 30.32 28.66
N SER A 280 5.37 31.40 27.96
CA SER A 280 5.47 32.78 28.50
C SER A 280 4.59 33.74 27.67
N HIS A 281 4.42 34.99 28.13
CA HIS A 281 3.72 35.98 27.38
C HIS A 281 4.58 36.49 26.21
N ALA A 282 4.11 36.28 24.97
CA ALA A 282 4.90 36.52 23.77
C ALA A 282 5.38 37.95 23.57
N GLY A 283 4.63 38.96 24.13
CA GLY A 283 4.98 40.36 24.01
C GLY A 283 5.61 40.95 25.28
N ALA A 284 5.26 40.45 26.49
CA ALA A 284 5.69 41.07 27.74
C ALA A 284 6.92 40.38 28.37
N ALA A 285 7.12 39.10 28.11
CA ALA A 285 8.21 38.32 28.71
C ALA A 285 8.65 37.17 27.81
N PRO A 286 8.97 37.40 26.52
CA PRO A 286 9.33 36.33 25.58
C PRO A 286 10.62 35.59 26.01
N GLU A 287 11.54 36.28 26.69
CA GLU A 287 12.83 35.72 27.18
C GLU A 287 12.65 34.67 28.27
N LEU A 288 11.52 34.66 28.96
CA LEU A 288 11.21 33.62 29.98
C LEU A 288 10.68 32.33 29.35
N GLY A 289 10.28 32.38 28.08
CA GLY A 289 9.77 31.24 27.33
C GLY A 289 10.87 30.39 26.69
N ARG A 290 10.49 29.18 26.29
CA ARG A 290 11.28 28.29 25.42
C ARG A 290 10.35 27.82 24.32
N ASN A 291 10.51 28.39 23.13
CA ASN A 291 9.54 28.22 22.04
C ASN A 291 9.68 26.83 21.40
N ALA A 292 8.79 25.91 21.77
CA ALA A 292 8.78 24.57 21.26
C ALA A 292 8.52 24.51 19.73
N LEU A 293 7.74 25.46 19.18
CA LEU A 293 7.47 25.53 17.73
C LEU A 293 8.74 25.87 16.94
N TYR A 294 9.57 26.79 17.43
CA TYR A 294 10.81 27.15 16.73
C TYR A 294 11.82 26.01 16.77
N GLU A 295 11.93 25.31 17.89
CA GLU A 295 12.79 24.13 17.99
C GLU A 295 12.29 23.02 17.06
N LEU A 296 10.99 22.73 17.06
CA LEU A 296 10.41 21.74 16.16
C LEU A 296 10.69 22.06 14.69
N ALA A 297 10.43 23.31 14.28
CA ALA A 297 10.66 23.77 12.90
C ALA A 297 12.15 23.63 12.50
N HIS A 298 13.08 23.96 13.42
CA HIS A 298 14.51 23.79 13.21
C HIS A 298 14.86 22.31 12.94
N GLN A 299 14.40 21.38 13.78
CA GLN A 299 14.69 19.97 13.62
C GLN A 299 14.07 19.38 12.34
N MET A 300 12.85 19.78 12.00
CA MET A 300 12.19 19.39 10.74
C MET A 300 12.98 19.85 9.51
N LEU A 301 13.42 21.10 9.46
CA LEU A 301 14.20 21.62 8.34
C LEU A 301 15.59 20.96 8.23
N LYS A 302 16.24 20.75 9.38
CA LYS A 302 17.54 20.08 9.48
C LYS A 302 17.50 18.65 9.01
N SER A 303 16.42 17.91 9.30
CA SER A 303 16.28 16.51 8.91
C SER A 303 16.07 16.30 7.39
N ARG A 304 15.68 17.32 6.62
CA ARG A 304 15.52 17.21 5.15
C ARG A 304 16.79 16.75 4.45
N GLN A 305 17.96 17.06 4.96
CA GLN A 305 19.26 16.67 4.40
C GLN A 305 19.59 15.19 4.59
N PHE A 306 18.82 14.45 5.40
CA PHE A 306 19.07 13.02 5.64
C PHE A 306 18.44 12.13 4.53
N GLY A 307 17.53 12.68 3.72
CA GLY A 307 17.02 12.00 2.54
C GLY A 307 18.06 11.92 1.42
N ASP A 308 18.02 10.83 0.66
CA ASP A 308 18.81 10.63 -0.57
C ASP A 308 17.90 10.06 -1.66
N PRO A 309 17.30 10.92 -2.51
CA PRO A 309 16.39 10.48 -3.56
C PRO A 309 17.02 9.49 -4.55
N ALA A 310 18.36 9.55 -4.77
CA ALA A 310 19.06 8.62 -5.65
C ALA A 310 19.04 7.18 -5.09
N LYS A 311 19.07 7.06 -3.75
CA LYS A 311 18.89 5.79 -3.04
C LYS A 311 17.45 5.47 -2.69
N GLY A 312 16.49 6.34 -3.06
CA GLY A 312 15.08 6.19 -2.67
C GLY A 312 14.83 6.36 -1.17
N LEU A 313 15.78 6.97 -0.44
CA LEU A 313 15.63 7.30 0.98
C LEU A 313 14.96 8.66 1.12
N GLN A 314 13.80 8.69 1.76
CA GLN A 314 12.97 9.89 1.89
C GLN A 314 12.46 10.06 3.30
N ILE A 315 12.35 11.31 3.75
CA ILE A 315 11.67 11.71 4.98
C ILE A 315 10.80 12.93 4.68
N HIS A 316 9.52 12.81 5.00
CA HIS A 316 8.54 13.88 4.80
C HIS A 316 7.73 14.10 6.08
N TRP A 317 7.87 15.30 6.69
CA TRP A 317 7.01 15.72 7.79
C TRP A 317 5.65 16.11 7.22
N THR A 318 4.62 15.36 7.60
CA THR A 318 3.28 15.46 7.01
C THR A 318 2.24 15.97 7.99
N VAL A 319 2.53 15.90 9.30
CA VAL A 319 1.66 16.42 10.36
C VAL A 319 2.51 17.26 11.31
N ALA A 320 2.01 18.45 11.71
CA ALA A 320 2.62 19.27 12.75
C ALA A 320 1.55 20.02 13.54
N ASN A 321 1.71 20.07 14.87
CA ASN A 321 0.82 20.81 15.78
C ASN A 321 1.64 21.56 16.81
N ALA A 322 1.28 22.82 17.09
CA ALA A 322 1.93 23.64 18.10
C ALA A 322 1.04 24.82 18.52
N GLY A 323 1.14 25.18 19.81
CA GLY A 323 0.47 26.34 20.36
C GLY A 323 -1.05 26.26 20.42
N GLY A 324 -1.71 27.30 20.86
CA GLY A 324 -3.16 27.43 20.95
C GLY A 324 -3.60 28.88 21.04
N SER A 325 -2.70 29.77 21.44
CA SER A 325 -3.00 31.21 21.59
C SER A 325 -1.90 32.07 20.98
N ARG A 326 -2.28 33.08 20.20
CA ARG A 326 -1.36 33.95 19.45
C ARG A 326 -0.32 34.66 20.32
N ASN A 327 -0.70 35.04 21.55
CA ASN A 327 0.13 35.84 22.47
C ASN A 327 0.86 34.99 23.53
N VAL A 328 0.96 33.68 23.34
CA VAL A 328 1.66 32.73 24.23
C VAL A 328 2.78 32.03 23.47
N ILE A 329 3.99 32.03 24.03
CA ILE A 329 5.08 31.18 23.53
C ILE A 329 4.67 29.71 23.74
N PRO A 330 4.62 28.85 22.70
CA PRO A 330 4.16 27.48 22.85
C PRO A 330 5.15 26.65 23.67
N ALA A 331 4.62 25.97 24.69
CA ALA A 331 5.38 25.04 25.53
C ALA A 331 5.49 23.66 24.94
N GLU A 332 4.60 23.29 24.00
CA GLU A 332 4.63 21.99 23.35
C GLU A 332 4.46 22.14 21.82
N ALA A 333 5.15 21.27 21.09
CA ALA A 333 4.99 21.10 19.66
C ALA A 333 5.24 19.64 19.29
N THR A 334 4.48 19.12 18.31
CA THR A 334 4.60 17.75 17.84
C THR A 334 4.63 17.70 16.32
N ALA A 335 5.33 16.72 15.74
CA ALA A 335 5.26 16.44 14.32
C ALA A 335 5.37 14.94 14.05
N ILE A 336 4.82 14.50 12.90
CA ILE A 336 4.91 13.14 12.41
C ILE A 336 5.45 13.17 10.99
N ALA A 337 6.42 12.29 10.71
CA ALA A 337 6.98 12.09 9.38
C ALA A 337 6.75 10.66 8.88
N ASP A 338 6.54 10.56 7.57
CA ASP A 338 6.65 9.32 6.79
C ASP A 338 8.09 9.18 6.28
N VAL A 339 8.69 8.01 6.49
CA VAL A 339 10.02 7.66 6.02
C VAL A 339 9.93 6.46 5.11
N ARG A 340 10.52 6.54 3.92
CA ARG A 340 10.59 5.48 2.93
C ARG A 340 12.02 5.18 2.57
N SER A 341 12.35 3.88 2.38
CA SER A 341 13.66 3.45 1.93
C SER A 341 13.57 2.19 1.07
N LEU A 342 14.56 1.97 0.21
CA LEU A 342 14.68 0.74 -0.59
C LEU A 342 15.36 -0.40 0.19
N THR A 343 16.02 -0.10 1.30
CA THR A 343 16.73 -1.08 2.13
C THR A 343 16.46 -0.86 3.62
N ASN A 344 16.53 -1.92 4.40
CA ASN A 344 16.42 -1.81 5.86
C ASN A 344 17.64 -1.11 6.46
N GLN A 345 18.83 -1.24 5.84
CA GLN A 345 20.06 -0.60 6.30
C GLN A 345 19.98 0.93 6.21
N ASP A 346 19.38 1.48 5.14
CA ASP A 346 19.21 2.92 5.02
C ASP A 346 18.24 3.47 6.08
N LEU A 347 17.23 2.68 6.51
CA LEU A 347 16.41 3.04 7.67
C LEU A 347 17.25 3.09 8.97
N ASP A 348 18.19 2.16 9.17
CA ASP A 348 19.09 2.17 10.34
C ASP A 348 19.91 3.45 10.36
N LEU A 349 20.46 3.85 9.21
CA LEU A 349 21.22 5.08 9.06
C LEU A 349 20.38 6.33 9.29
N MET A 350 19.16 6.37 8.76
CA MET A 350 18.21 7.48 8.97
C MET A 350 17.85 7.63 10.44
N GLU A 351 17.54 6.53 11.13
CA GLU A 351 17.23 6.54 12.56
C GLU A 351 18.40 7.07 13.38
N ALA A 352 19.63 6.59 13.10
CA ALA A 352 20.82 7.06 13.78
C ALA A 352 21.09 8.55 13.52
N ALA A 353 20.92 9.01 12.28
CA ALA A 353 21.10 10.42 11.91
C ALA A 353 20.06 11.33 12.63
N LEU A 354 18.80 10.93 12.69
CA LEU A 354 17.77 11.67 13.41
C LEU A 354 18.05 11.74 14.91
N LYS A 355 18.36 10.60 15.55
CA LYS A 355 18.70 10.55 16.99
C LYS A 355 19.92 11.42 17.33
N LYS A 356 20.91 11.48 16.44
CA LYS A 356 22.07 12.36 16.60
C LYS A 356 21.69 13.82 16.40
N SER A 357 20.90 14.12 15.39
CA SER A 357 20.48 15.46 15.01
C SER A 357 19.77 16.19 16.14
N VAL A 358 18.84 15.54 16.84
CA VAL A 358 18.04 16.16 17.92
C VAL A 358 18.85 16.52 19.16
N GLN A 359 20.12 16.11 19.26
CA GLN A 359 21.04 16.54 20.34
C GLN A 359 21.55 17.96 20.10
N ASP A 360 21.62 18.43 18.86
CA ASP A 360 22.00 19.78 18.49
C ASP A 360 20.73 20.64 18.35
N LYS A 361 20.44 21.42 19.40
CA LYS A 361 19.22 22.20 19.60
C LYS A 361 19.40 23.66 19.24
N LEU A 362 18.38 24.25 18.62
CA LEU A 362 18.28 25.69 18.44
C LEU A 362 18.03 26.38 19.79
N ILE A 363 17.21 25.77 20.64
CA ILE A 363 16.85 26.30 21.97
C ILE A 363 17.32 25.29 23.02
N PRO A 364 18.46 25.54 23.71
CA PRO A 364 19.15 24.54 24.56
C PRO A 364 18.29 23.94 25.66
N ASP A 365 17.40 24.72 26.26
CA ASP A 365 16.57 24.32 27.42
C ASP A 365 15.27 23.62 27.02
N THR A 366 15.11 23.20 25.76
CA THR A 366 14.00 22.35 25.34
C THR A 366 14.32 20.88 25.55
N THR A 367 13.27 20.04 25.66
CA THR A 367 13.38 18.58 25.63
C THR A 367 12.79 18.07 24.32
N ILE A 368 13.48 17.13 23.67
CA ILE A 368 13.02 16.51 22.41
C ILE A 368 12.90 15.00 22.62
N ASP A 369 11.67 14.50 22.52
CA ASP A 369 11.38 13.07 22.47
C ASP A 369 11.19 12.68 21.00
N LEU A 370 12.02 11.75 20.53
CA LEU A 370 12.00 11.22 19.18
C LEU A 370 11.73 9.73 19.20
N SER A 371 10.63 9.30 18.61
CA SER A 371 10.35 7.91 18.35
C SER A 371 10.52 7.58 16.87
N PHE A 372 11.07 6.41 16.58
CA PHE A 372 11.24 5.88 15.23
C PHE A 372 10.61 4.49 15.19
N TYR A 373 9.43 4.39 14.60
CA TYR A 373 8.69 3.14 14.51
C TYR A 373 8.82 2.55 13.12
N ARG A 374 9.37 1.34 13.00
CA ARG A 374 9.48 0.59 11.74
C ARG A 374 8.16 -0.11 11.47
N SER A 375 7.34 0.49 10.61
CA SER A 375 6.04 -0.04 10.26
C SER A 375 6.17 -1.25 9.34
N ARG A 376 7.07 -1.18 8.34
CA ARG A 376 7.22 -2.25 7.35
C ARG A 376 8.69 -2.39 6.90
N PRO A 377 9.24 -3.61 6.82
CA PRO A 377 10.57 -3.82 6.26
C PRO A 377 10.57 -3.64 4.73
N ALA A 378 11.74 -3.51 4.13
CA ALA A 378 11.89 -3.66 2.68
C ALA A 378 11.76 -5.14 2.29
N PHE A 379 11.04 -5.43 1.23
CA PHE A 379 11.14 -6.72 0.57
C PHE A 379 12.34 -6.71 -0.38
N VAL A 380 13.24 -7.65 -0.19
CA VAL A 380 14.41 -7.88 -1.05
C VAL A 380 14.43 -9.36 -1.43
N ALA A 381 14.23 -9.65 -2.69
CA ALA A 381 14.13 -11.02 -3.18
C ALA A 381 15.44 -11.80 -3.02
N ASN A 382 15.33 -13.02 -2.51
CA ASN A 382 16.39 -14.02 -2.50
C ASN A 382 16.49 -14.77 -3.86
N ALA A 383 17.40 -15.73 -3.98
CA ALA A 383 17.56 -16.54 -5.19
C ALA A 383 16.28 -17.33 -5.53
N ALA A 384 15.61 -17.92 -4.52
CA ALA A 384 14.38 -18.66 -4.72
C ALA A 384 13.22 -17.78 -5.22
N SER A 385 13.10 -16.54 -4.72
CA SER A 385 12.13 -15.57 -5.22
C SER A 385 12.37 -15.23 -6.71
N ARG A 386 13.64 -15.09 -7.11
CA ARG A 386 14.00 -14.84 -8.51
C ARG A 386 13.66 -16.05 -9.41
N ALA A 387 13.95 -17.27 -8.94
CA ALA A 387 13.59 -18.50 -9.65
C ALA A 387 12.06 -18.62 -9.81
N LEU A 388 11.30 -18.32 -8.75
CA LEU A 388 9.84 -18.32 -8.78
C LEU A 388 9.28 -17.29 -9.78
N ALA A 389 9.87 -16.07 -9.83
CA ALA A 389 9.48 -15.03 -10.79
C ALA A 389 9.81 -15.43 -12.24
N GLN A 390 10.96 -16.04 -12.48
CA GLN A 390 11.34 -16.54 -13.81
C GLN A 390 10.40 -17.65 -14.28
N HIS A 391 10.02 -18.56 -13.38
CA HIS A 391 9.03 -19.59 -13.68
C HIS A 391 7.65 -18.98 -14.01
N ALA A 392 7.22 -17.96 -13.26
CA ALA A 392 5.98 -17.24 -13.55
C ALA A 392 6.00 -16.59 -14.95
N VAL A 393 7.13 -15.99 -15.35
CA VAL A 393 7.31 -15.42 -16.70
C VAL A 393 7.23 -16.50 -17.78
N GLN A 394 7.84 -17.67 -17.52
CA GLN A 394 7.74 -18.81 -18.45
C GLN A 394 6.29 -19.26 -18.62
N VAL A 395 5.56 -19.51 -17.53
CA VAL A 395 4.14 -19.91 -17.58
C VAL A 395 3.29 -18.83 -18.26
N ALA A 396 3.54 -17.55 -17.97
CA ALA A 396 2.84 -16.43 -18.61
C ALA A 396 3.07 -16.40 -20.13
N SER A 397 4.28 -16.74 -20.60
CA SER A 397 4.58 -16.80 -22.03
C SER A 397 3.82 -17.92 -22.75
N GLU A 398 3.55 -19.04 -22.09
CA GLU A 398 2.75 -20.17 -22.62
C GLU A 398 1.29 -19.77 -22.94
N ILE A 399 0.79 -18.73 -22.26
CA ILE A 399 -0.58 -18.19 -22.46
C ILE A 399 -0.59 -16.84 -23.13
N ASN A 400 0.50 -16.40 -23.71
CA ASN A 400 0.67 -15.08 -24.36
C ASN A 400 0.36 -13.90 -23.42
N LEU A 401 0.61 -14.03 -22.11
CA LEU A 401 0.52 -12.94 -21.14
C LEU A 401 1.90 -12.26 -21.03
N PRO A 402 2.03 -11.00 -21.46
CA PRO A 402 3.31 -10.28 -21.31
C PRO A 402 3.55 -9.93 -19.84
N LEU A 403 4.35 -10.74 -19.16
CA LEU A 403 4.71 -10.58 -17.75
C LEU A 403 6.16 -10.12 -17.59
N SER A 404 6.37 -9.03 -16.88
CA SER A 404 7.69 -8.45 -16.60
C SER A 404 8.06 -8.53 -15.12
N ILE A 405 9.32 -8.78 -14.82
CA ILE A 405 9.85 -8.75 -13.46
C ILE A 405 10.28 -7.32 -13.12
N ARG A 406 9.86 -6.82 -11.95
CA ARG A 406 10.30 -5.56 -11.37
C ARG A 406 11.13 -5.85 -10.13
N ASP A 407 12.42 -5.58 -10.22
CA ASP A 407 13.42 -5.84 -9.16
C ASP A 407 13.80 -4.60 -8.36
N ARG A 408 13.20 -3.44 -8.68
CA ARG A 408 13.37 -2.19 -7.94
C ARG A 408 12.04 -1.74 -7.33
N ALA A 409 12.07 -1.39 -6.05
CA ALA A 409 10.94 -0.83 -5.34
C ALA A 409 10.57 0.58 -5.85
N THR A 410 9.28 0.93 -5.73
CA THR A 410 8.72 2.20 -6.24
C THR A 410 8.06 3.05 -5.14
N GLY A 411 8.40 2.84 -3.88
CA GLY A 411 7.87 3.60 -2.74
C GLY A 411 6.75 2.91 -1.96
N GLY A 412 5.99 1.98 -2.57
CA GLY A 412 5.01 1.16 -1.87
C GLY A 412 5.66 0.06 -1.04
N GLY A 413 5.02 -0.32 0.04
CA GLY A 413 5.38 -1.48 0.87
C GLY A 413 4.18 -2.42 0.95
N THR A 414 4.39 -3.72 1.05
CA THR A 414 3.35 -4.76 1.07
C THR A 414 3.66 -5.86 2.08
N ASP A 415 2.74 -6.75 2.31
CA ASP A 415 2.91 -7.89 3.24
C ASP A 415 3.93 -8.94 2.77
N ALA A 416 4.26 -8.96 1.48
CA ALA A 416 5.38 -9.75 0.97
C ALA A 416 6.70 -9.44 1.70
N ALA A 417 6.86 -8.20 2.20
CA ALA A 417 8.03 -7.80 2.98
C ALA A 417 8.18 -8.58 4.29
N PHE A 418 7.08 -8.85 4.99
CA PHE A 418 7.10 -9.65 6.21
C PHE A 418 7.34 -11.13 5.91
N ALA A 419 6.68 -11.69 4.88
CA ALA A 419 6.95 -13.05 4.43
C ALA A 419 8.41 -13.24 3.99
N GLY A 420 9.02 -12.20 3.43
CA GLY A 420 10.40 -12.16 2.95
C GLY A 420 11.46 -11.92 4.03
N LEU A 421 11.10 -11.66 5.30
CA LEU A 421 12.08 -11.45 6.37
C LEU A 421 12.88 -12.70 6.73
N ARG A 422 12.23 -13.86 6.75
CA ARG A 422 12.83 -15.16 7.06
C ARG A 422 12.28 -16.23 6.14
N PRO A 423 12.36 -16.07 4.82
CA PRO A 423 11.67 -16.97 3.90
C PRO A 423 12.35 -18.33 3.86
N LYS A 424 11.56 -19.40 3.97
CA LYS A 424 12.03 -20.78 3.70
C LYS A 424 12.38 -20.95 2.22
N GLY A 425 11.58 -20.34 1.34
CA GLY A 425 11.73 -20.45 -0.11
C GLY A 425 11.54 -19.12 -0.83
N GLY A 426 10.79 -19.10 -1.92
CA GLY A 426 10.56 -17.92 -2.75
C GLY A 426 9.32 -17.12 -2.30
N VAL A 427 9.43 -15.80 -2.32
CA VAL A 427 8.29 -14.87 -2.16
C VAL A 427 8.14 -14.09 -3.46
N LEU A 428 6.92 -13.98 -3.98
CA LEU A 428 6.60 -13.25 -5.20
C LEU A 428 5.46 -12.28 -4.92
N GLU A 429 5.69 -11.01 -5.27
CA GLU A 429 4.77 -9.90 -5.00
C GLU A 429 4.07 -9.44 -6.28
N SER A 430 2.90 -8.78 -6.15
CA SER A 430 2.06 -8.25 -7.24
C SER A 430 1.52 -9.35 -8.17
N PHE A 431 1.01 -10.42 -7.55
CA PHE A 431 0.47 -11.57 -8.29
C PHE A 431 -1.00 -11.42 -8.66
N GLY A 432 -1.64 -10.33 -8.23
CA GLY A 432 -3.03 -9.96 -8.52
C GLY A 432 -3.26 -9.38 -9.91
N LEU A 433 -4.45 -8.86 -10.15
CA LEU A 433 -4.84 -8.24 -11.41
C LEU A 433 -4.11 -6.91 -11.66
N ARG A 434 -4.11 -6.47 -12.90
CA ARG A 434 -3.75 -5.09 -13.23
C ARG A 434 -4.79 -4.14 -12.68
N GLY A 435 -4.42 -3.46 -11.60
CA GLY A 435 -5.23 -2.45 -10.92
C GLY A 435 -4.65 -1.06 -11.10
N PHE A 436 -5.52 -0.05 -11.03
CA PHE A 436 -5.19 1.36 -11.21
C PHE A 436 -6.00 2.21 -10.26
N GLY A 437 -5.44 3.35 -9.87
CA GLY A 437 -6.15 4.33 -9.06
C GLY A 437 -6.36 3.92 -7.61
N SER A 438 -5.57 2.98 -7.07
CA SER A 438 -5.55 2.65 -5.64
C SER A 438 -5.47 3.92 -4.79
N HIS A 439 -6.22 3.99 -3.69
CA HIS A 439 -6.37 5.16 -2.83
C HIS A 439 -7.06 6.37 -3.51
N SER A 440 -7.66 6.18 -4.69
CA SER A 440 -8.46 7.20 -5.37
C SER A 440 -9.94 7.04 -5.06
N ASN A 441 -10.60 8.11 -4.67
CA ASN A 441 -12.01 8.09 -4.29
C ASN A 441 -12.97 7.91 -5.48
N ASP A 442 -12.52 7.98 -6.73
CA ASP A 442 -13.39 8.06 -7.89
C ASP A 442 -12.90 7.30 -9.13
N ASN A 443 -11.69 6.78 -9.12
CA ASN A 443 -11.07 6.21 -10.32
C ASN A 443 -10.30 4.92 -10.07
N GLU A 444 -10.66 4.16 -9.04
CA GLU A 444 -10.06 2.85 -8.77
C GLU A 444 -10.73 1.77 -9.62
N TYR A 445 -9.94 1.02 -10.40
CA TYR A 445 -10.46 -0.04 -11.28
C TYR A 445 -9.42 -1.14 -11.55
N VAL A 446 -9.91 -2.29 -11.97
CA VAL A 446 -9.12 -3.40 -12.53
C VAL A 446 -9.56 -3.71 -13.96
N LEU A 447 -8.67 -4.36 -14.74
CA LEU A 447 -9.00 -4.81 -16.09
C LEU A 447 -9.70 -6.17 -16.08
N VAL A 448 -10.90 -6.24 -16.64
CA VAL A 448 -11.69 -7.48 -16.73
C VAL A 448 -11.00 -8.52 -17.63
N SER A 449 -10.38 -8.07 -18.74
CA SER A 449 -9.61 -8.92 -19.65
C SER A 449 -8.40 -9.59 -18.98
N ASN A 450 -7.93 -9.04 -17.84
CA ASN A 450 -6.80 -9.58 -17.11
C ASN A 450 -7.18 -10.75 -16.15
N VAL A 451 -8.46 -10.95 -15.87
CA VAL A 451 -8.94 -11.97 -14.90
C VAL A 451 -8.53 -13.37 -15.34
N VAL A 452 -8.90 -13.77 -16.54
CA VAL A 452 -8.69 -15.13 -17.05
C VAL A 452 -7.20 -15.50 -17.10
N PRO A 453 -6.32 -14.68 -17.71
CA PRO A 453 -4.90 -15.02 -17.74
C PRO A 453 -4.24 -15.04 -16.34
N ARG A 454 -4.63 -14.12 -15.44
CA ARG A 454 -4.10 -14.13 -14.06
C ARG A 454 -4.61 -15.32 -13.24
N LEU A 455 -5.86 -15.68 -13.38
CA LEU A 455 -6.44 -16.85 -12.72
C LEU A 455 -5.77 -18.15 -13.20
N HIS A 456 -5.52 -18.26 -14.53
CA HIS A 456 -4.75 -19.38 -15.10
C HIS A 456 -3.33 -19.40 -14.52
N LEU A 457 -2.61 -18.28 -14.61
CA LEU A 457 -1.23 -18.16 -14.12
C LEU A 457 -1.13 -18.54 -12.64
N ALA A 458 -2.00 -18.00 -11.79
CA ALA A 458 -1.99 -18.25 -10.36
C ALA A 458 -2.25 -19.74 -10.04
N THR A 459 -3.27 -20.32 -10.67
CA THR A 459 -3.60 -21.74 -10.48
C THR A 459 -2.44 -22.64 -10.92
N ARG A 460 -1.85 -22.35 -12.10
CA ARG A 460 -0.70 -23.11 -12.64
C ARG A 460 0.52 -22.99 -11.73
N MET A 461 0.82 -21.81 -11.20
CA MET A 461 1.94 -21.62 -10.28
C MET A 461 1.79 -22.44 -9.00
N VAL A 462 0.59 -22.52 -8.41
CA VAL A 462 0.34 -23.40 -7.26
C VAL A 462 0.58 -24.86 -7.62
N MET A 463 0.09 -25.30 -8.78
CA MET A 463 0.30 -26.67 -9.26
C MET A 463 1.78 -26.97 -9.49
N ASP A 464 2.51 -26.09 -10.15
CA ASP A 464 3.91 -26.30 -10.49
C ASP A 464 4.83 -26.28 -9.27
N VAL A 465 4.59 -25.39 -8.31
CA VAL A 465 5.31 -25.40 -7.04
C VAL A 465 5.02 -26.70 -6.28
N GLY A 466 3.75 -27.07 -6.15
CA GLY A 466 3.33 -28.28 -5.44
C GLY A 466 4.01 -29.55 -6.00
N GLN A 467 4.08 -29.66 -7.31
CA GLN A 467 4.71 -30.76 -8.05
C GLN A 467 6.24 -30.66 -8.15
N GLY A 468 6.85 -29.63 -7.56
CA GLY A 468 8.31 -29.44 -7.61
C GLY A 468 8.87 -29.09 -8.99
N ARG A 469 8.08 -28.50 -9.87
CA ARG A 469 8.51 -28.11 -11.23
C ARG A 469 9.32 -26.82 -11.27
N VAL A 470 9.25 -26.00 -10.22
CA VAL A 470 10.08 -24.79 -10.10
C VAL A 470 11.52 -25.20 -9.83
N LYS A 471 12.45 -24.69 -10.64
CA LYS A 471 13.89 -24.91 -10.47
C LYS A 471 14.43 -23.83 -9.53
N TRP A 472 14.58 -24.18 -8.27
CA TRP A 472 15.07 -23.28 -7.20
C TRP A 472 16.55 -22.99 -7.30
#